data_70a58beb051e8c643a6136886b0ba73b
#
_entry.id   70a58beb051e8c643a6136886b0ba73b
#
_cell.length_a   1.000
_cell.length_b   1.000
_cell.length_c   1.000
_cell.angle_alpha   90.00
_cell.angle_beta   90.00
_cell.angle_gamma   90.00
#
_symmetry.space_group_name_H-M   'P 1'
#
loop_
_entity.id
_entity.type
_entity.pdbx_description
1 polymer ?
#
loop_
_entity_poly.entity_id
_entity_poly.type
_entity_poly.pdbx_seq_one_letter_code
_entity_poly.pdbx_strand_id
1 'polypeptide(L)'
;MNAEQNLRIPLKEADRIEVTTIIDNYSDTTLPMSEPPSETTKRFPLAVEGKIPSDALLAEHGLCLLVKTFKDDEEHSLLLDTGWSSIGVPHNMKMIGVDTSLIEAVVISHGHMDHFGALSEVLEDVAPHSISVVIHPDAFLQRALTMPKGAKIRMPVLEETAIQKSNVQIVKTKKPHSLASGAVFSLGEVERTTDFEKGMPNALIERQGKFEPDSILDDHGLVMNIKGKGLVVITGCAHSGVVNTVEYARKITGVHKVYAIMGGFHLTGPEFKQLTERTIDELQKINPTMIVPMHCTCWAAINRIAERLPDQFRLNSVGTTFSL
;
A
#
# COMPACT_ATOMS: atom_id res chain seq x y z
N MET A 1 -6.70 36.85 -4.22
CA MET A 1 -7.63 35.70 -4.38
C MET A 1 -6.76 34.48 -4.50
N ASN A 2 -6.72 33.66 -3.44
CA ASN A 2 -5.75 32.56 -3.25
C ASN A 2 -5.97 31.45 -4.28
N ALA A 3 -4.90 31.02 -4.91
CA ALA A 3 -4.85 29.90 -5.86
C ALA A 3 -4.93 28.51 -5.16
N GLU A 4 -5.65 28.41 -4.05
CA GLU A 4 -6.11 27.15 -3.45
C GLU A 4 -7.42 26.68 -4.12
N GLN A 5 -7.47 26.77 -5.45
CA GLN A 5 -8.57 26.17 -6.18
C GLN A 5 -8.43 24.64 -6.06
N ASN A 6 -9.23 24.07 -5.11
CA ASN A 6 -9.80 22.72 -5.12
C ASN A 6 -9.17 21.78 -6.15
N LEU A 7 -8.12 21.09 -5.74
CA LEU A 7 -7.61 19.92 -6.47
C LEU A 7 -8.67 18.81 -6.34
N ARG A 8 -9.71 18.85 -7.17
CA ARG A 8 -10.69 17.77 -7.27
C ARG A 8 -10.26 16.83 -8.36
N ILE A 9 -10.12 15.54 -8.01
CA ILE A 9 -9.85 14.49 -8.99
C ILE A 9 -11.17 13.90 -9.50
N PRO A 10 -11.25 13.52 -10.79
CA PRO A 10 -12.45 12.90 -11.38
C PRO A 10 -12.47 11.39 -11.10
N LEU A 11 -12.49 11.00 -9.81
CA LEU A 11 -12.52 9.59 -9.40
C LEU A 11 -13.84 8.95 -9.81
N LYS A 12 -13.76 7.90 -10.64
CA LYS A 12 -14.92 7.11 -11.05
C LYS A 12 -15.25 6.06 -9.98
N GLU A 13 -16.53 5.71 -9.88
CA GLU A 13 -16.97 4.61 -9.03
C GLU A 13 -16.70 3.26 -9.68
N ALA A 14 -16.23 2.31 -8.89
CA ALA A 14 -16.17 0.89 -9.22
C ALA A 14 -17.40 0.17 -8.65
N ASP A 15 -17.88 -0.87 -9.32
CA ASP A 15 -18.94 -1.72 -8.80
C ASP A 15 -18.41 -2.69 -7.74
N ARG A 16 -17.16 -3.14 -7.91
CA ARG A 16 -16.44 -4.05 -7.00
C ARG A 16 -14.95 -3.77 -7.03
N ILE A 17 -14.28 -3.96 -5.89
CA ILE A 17 -12.81 -3.89 -5.77
C ILE A 17 -12.35 -5.18 -5.09
N GLU A 18 -11.26 -5.75 -5.59
CA GLU A 18 -10.56 -6.86 -4.95
C GLU A 18 -9.13 -6.44 -4.60
N VAL A 19 -8.72 -6.75 -3.38
CA VAL A 19 -7.34 -6.52 -2.92
C VAL A 19 -6.78 -7.84 -2.43
N THR A 20 -5.77 -8.36 -3.14
CA THR A 20 -5.07 -9.59 -2.77
C THR A 20 -3.69 -9.27 -2.22
N THR A 21 -3.38 -9.78 -1.03
CA THR A 21 -2.07 -9.64 -0.41
C THR A 21 -1.11 -10.64 -1.05
N ILE A 22 -0.18 -10.14 -1.85
CA ILE A 22 0.88 -10.97 -2.46
C ILE A 22 2.03 -11.17 -1.48
N ILE A 23 2.46 -10.11 -0.78
CA ILE A 23 3.50 -10.17 0.26
C ILE A 23 3.11 -9.28 1.44
N ASP A 24 3.36 -9.78 2.65
CA ASP A 24 3.23 -9.12 3.93
C ASP A 24 4.07 -9.86 4.99
N ASN A 25 4.16 -9.32 6.19
CA ASN A 25 4.95 -9.86 7.31
C ASN A 25 4.38 -11.17 7.90
N TYR A 26 3.18 -11.58 7.53
CA TYR A 26 2.46 -12.68 8.16
C TYR A 26 1.82 -13.62 7.14
N SER A 27 2.07 -14.94 7.31
CA SER A 27 1.44 -16.01 6.53
C SER A 27 0.95 -17.09 7.47
N ASP A 28 -0.34 -17.44 7.39
CA ASP A 28 -0.95 -18.51 8.18
C ASP A 28 -2.01 -19.23 7.34
N THR A 29 -1.72 -20.47 7.00
CA THR A 29 -2.60 -21.34 6.19
C THR A 29 -3.71 -22.00 7.01
N THR A 30 -3.71 -21.81 8.34
CA THR A 30 -4.71 -22.38 9.25
C THR A 30 -5.86 -21.43 9.57
N LEU A 31 -5.76 -20.18 9.11
CA LEU A 31 -6.85 -19.21 9.27
C LEU A 31 -8.12 -19.71 8.56
N PRO A 32 -9.32 -19.41 9.12
CA PRO A 32 -10.58 -19.72 8.47
C PRO A 32 -10.63 -19.19 7.03
N MET A 33 -11.13 -20.00 6.09
CA MET A 33 -11.23 -19.63 4.67
C MET A 33 -12.08 -18.38 4.43
N SER A 34 -13.06 -18.13 5.33
CA SER A 34 -13.88 -16.92 5.36
C SER A 34 -14.16 -16.55 6.80
N GLU A 35 -14.20 -15.25 7.10
CA GLU A 35 -14.58 -14.75 8.43
C GLU A 35 -15.98 -14.12 8.37
N PRO A 36 -16.94 -14.56 9.22
CA PRO A 36 -18.22 -13.86 9.37
C PRO A 36 -17.98 -12.42 9.92
N PRO A 37 -18.81 -11.42 9.57
CA PRO A 37 -20.09 -11.54 8.87
C PRO A 37 -20.01 -11.44 7.34
N SER A 38 -18.82 -11.51 6.75
CA SER A 38 -18.71 -11.18 5.34
C SER A 38 -18.09 -12.29 4.50
N GLU A 39 -18.77 -12.62 3.41
CA GLU A 39 -18.22 -13.35 2.27
C GLU A 39 -17.07 -12.56 1.57
N THR A 40 -16.64 -11.44 2.14
CA THR A 40 -15.70 -10.49 1.55
C THR A 40 -14.23 -10.87 1.76
N THR A 41 -13.92 -11.81 2.66
CA THR A 41 -12.53 -12.24 2.90
C THR A 41 -12.35 -13.68 2.45
N LYS A 42 -11.45 -13.91 1.49
CA LYS A 42 -11.07 -15.26 1.02
C LYS A 42 -9.59 -15.47 1.33
N ARG A 43 -9.25 -16.63 1.88
CA ARG A 43 -7.87 -17.03 2.16
C ARG A 43 -7.34 -17.96 1.06
N PHE A 44 -6.03 -17.96 0.86
CA PHE A 44 -5.39 -18.97 0.01
C PHE A 44 -5.60 -20.36 0.65
N PRO A 45 -6.11 -21.35 -0.08
CA PRO A 45 -6.47 -22.64 0.49
C PRO A 45 -5.22 -23.47 0.87
N LEU A 46 -5.30 -24.20 1.99
CA LEU A 46 -4.28 -25.18 2.38
C LEU A 46 -4.09 -26.28 1.34
N ALA A 47 -5.16 -26.64 0.65
CA ALA A 47 -5.13 -27.67 -0.40
C ALA A 47 -5.62 -27.10 -1.74
N VAL A 48 -4.85 -27.31 -2.80
CA VAL A 48 -5.18 -26.95 -4.17
C VAL A 48 -5.41 -28.25 -4.95
N GLU A 49 -6.53 -28.36 -5.66
CA GLU A 49 -6.90 -29.58 -6.44
C GLU A 49 -6.84 -30.88 -5.62
N GLY A 50 -7.22 -30.79 -4.33
CA GLY A 50 -7.25 -31.95 -3.43
C GLY A 50 -5.89 -32.40 -2.89
N LYS A 51 -4.83 -31.61 -3.09
CA LYS A 51 -3.48 -31.90 -2.58
C LYS A 51 -2.93 -30.69 -1.83
N ILE A 52 -2.18 -30.95 -0.77
CA ILE A 52 -1.36 -29.91 -0.13
C ILE A 52 -0.15 -29.68 -1.05
N PRO A 53 0.08 -28.47 -1.54
CA PRO A 53 1.25 -28.14 -2.35
C PRO A 53 2.56 -28.48 -1.62
N SER A 54 3.61 -28.87 -2.37
CA SER A 54 4.95 -29.08 -1.81
C SER A 54 5.67 -27.79 -1.44
N ASP A 55 5.15 -26.67 -1.88
CA ASP A 55 5.66 -25.33 -1.65
C ASP A 55 4.58 -24.46 -0.99
N ALA A 56 4.96 -23.38 -0.34
CA ALA A 56 4.07 -22.54 0.45
C ALA A 56 4.22 -21.07 0.07
N LEU A 57 3.20 -20.25 0.40
CA LEU A 57 3.31 -18.81 0.32
C LEU A 57 4.36 -18.31 1.31
N LEU A 58 5.20 -17.41 0.85
CA LEU A 58 6.26 -16.77 1.63
C LEU A 58 5.75 -15.48 2.29
N ALA A 59 6.20 -15.21 3.51
CA ALA A 59 6.05 -13.94 4.19
C ALA A 59 7.42 -13.29 4.34
N GLU A 60 7.49 -11.96 4.24
CA GLU A 60 8.71 -11.19 4.49
C GLU A 60 8.36 -9.79 5.00
N HIS A 61 9.34 -9.08 5.57
CA HIS A 61 9.15 -7.67 5.89
C HIS A 61 9.13 -6.83 4.60
N GLY A 62 7.98 -6.77 3.96
CA GLY A 62 7.74 -6.08 2.71
C GLY A 62 6.25 -6.05 2.40
N LEU A 63 5.83 -5.21 1.46
CA LEU A 63 4.45 -5.11 1.02
C LEU A 63 4.33 -5.27 -0.49
N CYS A 64 3.36 -6.07 -0.91
CA CYS A 64 2.87 -6.10 -2.29
C CYS A 64 1.39 -6.47 -2.30
N LEU A 65 0.57 -5.62 -2.88
CA LEU A 65 -0.87 -5.82 -3.02
C LEU A 65 -1.26 -5.81 -4.50
N LEU A 66 -1.98 -6.84 -4.93
CA LEU A 66 -2.68 -6.84 -6.22
C LEU A 66 -4.06 -6.21 -6.01
N VAL A 67 -4.31 -5.12 -6.71
CA VAL A 67 -5.57 -4.37 -6.66
C VAL A 67 -6.30 -4.53 -8.00
N LYS A 68 -7.52 -5.01 -7.93
CA LYS A 68 -8.41 -5.14 -9.08
C LYS A 68 -9.64 -4.28 -8.91
N THR A 69 -10.04 -3.59 -9.97
CA THR A 69 -11.31 -2.85 -10.00
C THR A 69 -12.17 -3.38 -11.12
N PHE A 70 -13.48 -3.46 -10.85
CA PHE A 70 -14.47 -3.96 -11.77
C PHE A 70 -15.56 -2.91 -11.94
N LYS A 71 -15.88 -2.60 -13.19
CA LYS A 71 -16.98 -1.69 -13.53
C LYS A 71 -17.62 -2.14 -14.83
N ASP A 72 -18.92 -2.42 -14.78
CA ASP A 72 -19.63 -3.07 -15.89
C ASP A 72 -18.87 -4.36 -16.29
N ASP A 73 -18.45 -4.48 -17.55
CA ASP A 73 -17.67 -5.63 -18.07
C ASP A 73 -16.14 -5.35 -18.08
N GLU A 74 -15.67 -4.21 -17.56
CA GLU A 74 -14.25 -3.85 -17.54
C GLU A 74 -13.59 -4.28 -16.22
N GLU A 75 -12.45 -4.97 -16.33
CA GLU A 75 -11.56 -5.31 -15.24
C GLU A 75 -10.21 -4.61 -15.45
N HIS A 76 -9.70 -3.97 -14.39
CA HIS A 76 -8.37 -3.40 -14.35
C HIS A 76 -7.58 -3.99 -13.20
N SER A 77 -6.30 -4.27 -13.42
CA SER A 77 -5.40 -4.85 -12.42
C SER A 77 -4.13 -4.04 -12.30
N LEU A 78 -3.69 -3.79 -11.06
CA LEU A 78 -2.43 -3.10 -10.77
C LEU A 78 -1.79 -3.64 -9.51
N LEU A 79 -0.47 -3.45 -9.36
CA LEU A 79 0.26 -3.73 -8.13
C LEU A 79 0.54 -2.44 -7.37
N LEU A 80 0.36 -2.47 -6.06
CA LEU A 80 0.93 -1.51 -5.13
C LEU A 80 2.11 -2.18 -4.44
N ASP A 81 3.31 -1.63 -4.67
CA ASP A 81 4.60 -2.09 -4.16
C ASP A 81 5.01 -3.50 -4.66
N THR A 82 6.25 -3.90 -4.36
CA THR A 82 6.85 -5.16 -4.84
C THR A 82 7.72 -5.86 -3.79
N GLY A 83 7.47 -5.62 -2.49
CA GLY A 83 8.18 -6.33 -1.41
C GLY A 83 9.66 -5.97 -1.28
N TRP A 84 10.40 -6.78 -0.55
CA TRP A 84 11.84 -6.58 -0.27
C TRP A 84 12.74 -7.53 -1.06
N SER A 85 12.46 -8.84 -0.99
CA SER A 85 13.32 -9.81 -1.67
C SER A 85 12.92 -10.00 -3.14
N SER A 86 13.91 -10.31 -3.98
CA SER A 86 13.67 -10.66 -5.39
C SER A 86 12.89 -11.97 -5.59
N ILE A 87 12.62 -12.70 -4.51
CA ILE A 87 12.02 -14.05 -4.54
C ILE A 87 10.54 -14.02 -4.13
N GLY A 88 10.20 -13.28 -3.05
CA GLY A 88 8.90 -13.40 -2.38
C GLY A 88 7.72 -13.10 -3.28
N VAL A 89 7.73 -11.94 -3.94
CA VAL A 89 6.61 -11.50 -4.79
C VAL A 89 6.44 -12.38 -6.03
N PRO A 90 7.48 -12.65 -6.86
CA PRO A 90 7.34 -13.55 -8.03
C PRO A 90 6.87 -14.95 -7.63
N HIS A 91 7.43 -15.51 -6.55
CA HIS A 91 7.04 -16.82 -6.04
C HIS A 91 5.54 -16.85 -5.66
N ASN A 92 5.08 -15.87 -4.87
CA ASN A 92 3.70 -15.83 -4.41
C ASN A 92 2.71 -15.53 -5.54
N MET A 93 3.05 -14.64 -6.49
CA MET A 93 2.23 -14.40 -7.68
C MET A 93 1.99 -15.69 -8.46
N LYS A 94 3.05 -16.50 -8.65
CA LYS A 94 2.97 -17.81 -9.30
C LYS A 94 2.11 -18.79 -8.50
N MET A 95 2.31 -18.89 -7.19
CA MET A 95 1.55 -19.79 -6.30
C MET A 95 0.06 -19.45 -6.25
N ILE A 96 -0.27 -18.17 -6.20
CA ILE A 96 -1.65 -17.65 -6.17
C ILE A 96 -2.32 -17.80 -7.54
N GLY A 97 -1.52 -17.91 -8.62
CA GLY A 97 -2.02 -17.96 -10.00
C GLY A 97 -2.42 -16.59 -10.53
N VAL A 98 -1.63 -15.56 -10.20
CA VAL A 98 -1.85 -14.21 -10.74
C VAL A 98 -1.60 -14.20 -12.24
N ASP A 99 -2.59 -13.76 -13.01
CA ASP A 99 -2.40 -13.50 -14.43
C ASP A 99 -1.66 -12.18 -14.63
N THR A 100 -0.35 -12.29 -14.85
CA THR A 100 0.54 -11.14 -15.01
C THR A 100 0.26 -10.34 -16.28
N SER A 101 -0.40 -10.96 -17.28
CA SER A 101 -0.76 -10.28 -18.53
C SER A 101 -1.85 -9.21 -18.37
N LEU A 102 -2.58 -9.24 -17.25
CA LEU A 102 -3.63 -8.28 -16.93
C LEU A 102 -3.14 -7.10 -16.09
N ILE A 103 -1.88 -7.10 -15.65
CA ILE A 103 -1.34 -6.02 -14.83
C ILE A 103 -0.98 -4.82 -15.71
N GLU A 104 -1.70 -3.71 -15.53
CA GLU A 104 -1.56 -2.49 -16.33
C GLU A 104 -0.54 -1.50 -15.76
N ALA A 105 -0.33 -1.55 -14.43
CA ALA A 105 0.56 -0.63 -13.74
C ALA A 105 1.15 -1.23 -12.46
N VAL A 106 2.34 -0.75 -12.09
CA VAL A 106 2.93 -0.89 -10.75
C VAL A 106 3.02 0.50 -10.13
N VAL A 107 2.51 0.66 -8.93
CA VAL A 107 2.64 1.91 -8.16
C VAL A 107 3.60 1.66 -7.01
N ILE A 108 4.68 2.43 -6.92
CA ILE A 108 5.61 2.38 -5.80
C ILE A 108 5.22 3.48 -4.81
N SER A 109 4.80 3.08 -3.63
CA SER A 109 4.29 3.99 -2.60
C SER A 109 5.35 4.97 -2.11
N HIS A 110 6.58 4.51 -1.94
CA HIS A 110 7.74 5.32 -1.56
C HIS A 110 9.07 4.55 -1.75
N GLY A 111 10.20 5.23 -1.62
CA GLY A 111 11.52 4.69 -1.93
C GLY A 111 12.22 3.96 -0.77
N HIS A 112 11.51 3.19 0.07
CA HIS A 112 12.13 2.24 0.99
C HIS A 112 12.21 0.85 0.34
N MET A 113 13.30 0.11 0.63
CA MET A 113 13.66 -1.14 -0.05
C MET A 113 12.62 -2.25 0.08
N ASP A 114 11.83 -2.24 1.11
CA ASP A 114 10.76 -3.21 1.40
C ASP A 114 9.47 -2.97 0.59
N HIS A 115 9.52 -2.00 -0.34
CA HIS A 115 8.43 -1.66 -1.28
C HIS A 115 8.82 -1.79 -2.75
N PHE A 116 10.12 -1.81 -3.07
CA PHE A 116 10.58 -1.91 -4.45
C PHE A 116 11.54 -3.09 -4.74
N GLY A 117 11.80 -3.94 -3.74
CA GLY A 117 12.87 -4.93 -3.80
C GLY A 117 12.77 -5.93 -4.96
N ALA A 118 11.58 -6.38 -5.33
CA ALA A 118 11.37 -7.28 -6.47
C ALA A 118 10.88 -6.54 -7.75
N LEU A 119 11.00 -5.21 -7.83
CA LEU A 119 10.44 -4.48 -8.97
C LEU A 119 11.00 -4.93 -10.32
N SER A 120 12.30 -5.24 -10.38
CA SER A 120 12.93 -5.69 -11.63
C SER A 120 12.37 -7.04 -12.09
N GLU A 121 12.24 -7.99 -11.18
CA GLU A 121 11.73 -9.34 -11.41
C GLU A 121 10.23 -9.30 -11.79
N VAL A 122 9.45 -8.51 -11.06
CA VAL A 122 8.02 -8.28 -11.38
C VAL A 122 7.87 -7.71 -12.79
N LEU A 123 8.70 -6.74 -13.17
CA LEU A 123 8.67 -6.16 -14.51
C LEU A 123 9.10 -7.16 -15.60
N GLU A 124 9.89 -8.18 -15.28
CA GLU A 124 10.21 -9.28 -16.20
C GLU A 124 9.00 -10.20 -16.41
N ASP A 125 8.28 -10.51 -15.35
CA ASP A 125 7.10 -11.39 -15.40
C ASP A 125 5.91 -10.75 -16.13
N VAL A 126 5.77 -9.41 -16.07
CA VAL A 126 4.69 -8.67 -16.74
C VAL A 126 5.09 -8.17 -18.15
N ALA A 127 6.30 -8.47 -18.60
CA ALA A 127 6.99 -7.88 -19.76
C ALA A 127 6.40 -8.10 -21.17
N PRO A 128 5.41 -8.96 -21.47
CA PRO A 128 4.91 -9.05 -22.86
C PRO A 128 4.17 -7.82 -23.36
N HIS A 129 3.72 -6.92 -22.48
CA HIS A 129 2.93 -5.73 -22.86
C HIS A 129 3.50 -4.45 -22.24
N SER A 130 3.01 -3.30 -22.69
CA SER A 130 3.41 -2.01 -22.13
C SER A 130 2.80 -1.83 -20.74
N ILE A 131 3.64 -1.46 -19.77
CA ILE A 131 3.23 -1.24 -18.37
C ILE A 131 3.70 0.12 -17.88
N SER A 132 2.91 0.75 -17.01
CA SER A 132 3.29 1.99 -16.33
C SER A 132 3.85 1.71 -14.94
N VAL A 133 4.99 2.33 -14.61
CA VAL A 133 5.51 2.40 -13.24
C VAL A 133 5.28 3.82 -12.72
N VAL A 134 4.33 3.98 -11.80
CA VAL A 134 4.01 5.27 -11.18
C VAL A 134 4.78 5.41 -9.90
N ILE A 135 5.59 6.46 -9.80
CA ILE A 135 6.53 6.65 -8.71
C ILE A 135 6.78 8.13 -8.44
N HIS A 136 7.03 8.48 -7.20
CA HIS A 136 7.47 9.82 -6.85
C HIS A 136 8.96 10.01 -7.21
N PRO A 137 9.39 11.20 -7.71
CA PRO A 137 10.80 11.41 -8.07
C PRO A 137 11.78 11.24 -6.90
N ASP A 138 11.39 11.52 -5.67
CA ASP A 138 12.24 11.36 -4.48
C ASP A 138 12.50 9.90 -4.09
N ALA A 139 11.73 8.94 -4.61
CA ALA A 139 11.93 7.51 -4.36
C ALA A 139 13.28 6.99 -4.89
N PHE A 140 13.90 7.70 -5.84
CA PHE A 140 15.22 7.37 -6.39
C PHE A 140 16.39 7.98 -5.59
N LEU A 141 16.11 8.72 -4.50
CA LEU A 141 17.15 9.38 -3.72
C LEU A 141 17.70 8.46 -2.63
N GLN A 142 19.01 8.61 -2.35
CA GLN A 142 19.66 7.87 -1.27
C GLN A 142 19.07 8.26 0.07
N ARG A 143 18.64 7.25 0.85
CA ARG A 143 18.15 7.40 2.21
C ARG A 143 19.09 6.77 3.23
N ALA A 144 18.98 7.23 4.47
CA ALA A 144 19.69 6.67 5.61
C ALA A 144 18.86 6.83 6.89
N LEU A 145 19.18 6.03 7.90
CA LEU A 145 18.68 6.18 9.26
C LEU A 145 19.77 6.73 10.16
N THR A 146 19.41 7.68 11.01
CA THR A 146 20.27 8.10 12.13
C THR A 146 20.08 7.11 13.28
N MET A 147 21.18 6.47 13.66
CA MET A 147 21.22 5.54 14.78
C MET A 147 21.62 6.26 16.08
N PRO A 148 21.37 5.65 17.27
CA PRO A 148 21.92 6.16 18.52
C PRO A 148 23.43 6.45 18.39
N LYS A 149 23.91 7.53 19.00
CA LYS A 149 25.28 8.05 18.90
C LYS A 149 25.66 8.64 17.53
N GLY A 150 24.68 8.91 16.64
CA GLY A 150 24.87 9.66 15.40
C GLY A 150 25.41 8.86 14.22
N ALA A 151 25.56 7.55 14.33
CA ALA A 151 25.90 6.71 13.16
C ALA A 151 24.77 6.77 12.13
N LYS A 152 25.14 6.72 10.83
CA LYS A 152 24.19 6.69 9.73
C LYS A 152 24.24 5.33 9.05
N ILE A 153 23.09 4.70 8.88
CA ILE A 153 22.95 3.46 8.10
C ILE A 153 22.26 3.82 6.79
N ARG A 154 22.98 3.64 5.66
CA ARG A 154 22.42 3.85 4.32
C ARG A 154 21.46 2.72 3.97
N MET A 155 20.36 3.08 3.31
CA MET A 155 19.41 2.13 2.75
C MET A 155 19.77 1.78 1.30
N PRO A 156 19.36 0.63 0.78
CA PRO A 156 19.36 0.38 -0.66
C PRO A 156 18.62 1.47 -1.42
N VAL A 157 19.05 1.75 -2.64
CA VAL A 157 18.47 2.77 -3.52
C VAL A 157 17.81 2.09 -4.70
N LEU A 158 16.65 2.57 -5.09
CA LEU A 158 16.04 2.18 -6.36
C LEU A 158 16.77 2.88 -7.51
N GLU A 159 17.47 2.09 -8.31
CA GLU A 159 18.17 2.60 -9.50
C GLU A 159 17.18 2.71 -10.67
N GLU A 160 17.00 3.90 -11.20
CA GLU A 160 16.09 4.12 -12.34
C GLU A 160 16.49 3.26 -13.55
N THR A 161 17.78 3.06 -13.77
CA THR A 161 18.32 2.21 -14.85
C THR A 161 17.92 0.74 -14.71
N ALA A 162 17.69 0.26 -13.49
CA ALA A 162 17.24 -1.12 -13.25
C ALA A 162 15.81 -1.37 -13.73
N ILE A 163 15.00 -0.32 -13.84
CA ILE A 163 13.59 -0.43 -14.26
C ILE A 163 13.35 0.14 -15.67
N GLN A 164 14.38 0.70 -16.31
CA GLN A 164 14.30 1.19 -17.70
C GLN A 164 14.32 -0.01 -18.67
N LYS A 165 13.15 -0.42 -19.13
CA LYS A 165 12.96 -1.44 -20.17
C LYS A 165 12.13 -0.84 -21.30
N SER A 166 12.22 -1.37 -22.50
CA SER A 166 11.58 -0.80 -23.70
C SER A 166 10.05 -0.73 -23.63
N ASN A 167 9.44 -1.59 -22.82
CA ASN A 167 8.00 -1.70 -22.60
C ASN A 167 7.52 -1.04 -21.29
N VAL A 168 8.42 -0.39 -20.54
CA VAL A 168 8.08 0.25 -19.25
C VAL A 168 8.04 1.75 -19.43
N GLN A 169 6.89 2.35 -19.10
CA GLN A 169 6.72 3.80 -19.01
C GLN A 169 6.86 4.24 -17.55
N ILE A 170 7.94 4.94 -17.21
CA ILE A 170 8.13 5.50 -15.86
C ILE A 170 7.39 6.83 -15.76
N VAL A 171 6.37 6.89 -14.91
CA VAL A 171 5.57 8.08 -14.64
C VAL A 171 6.01 8.67 -13.29
N LYS A 172 6.90 9.68 -13.34
CA LYS A 172 7.35 10.42 -12.16
C LYS A 172 6.35 11.51 -11.83
N THR A 173 5.66 11.41 -10.69
CA THR A 173 4.67 12.41 -10.30
C THR A 173 4.68 12.71 -8.80
N LYS A 174 4.42 13.97 -8.47
CA LYS A 174 4.16 14.47 -7.11
C LYS A 174 2.66 14.69 -6.86
N LYS A 175 1.88 14.65 -7.92
CA LYS A 175 0.44 14.93 -7.90
C LYS A 175 -0.36 13.65 -8.02
N PRO A 176 -1.65 13.68 -7.65
CA PRO A 176 -2.54 12.56 -7.91
C PRO A 176 -2.48 12.14 -9.38
N HIS A 177 -2.37 10.83 -9.62
CA HIS A 177 -2.27 10.25 -10.96
C HIS A 177 -3.38 9.23 -11.18
N SER A 178 -4.04 9.34 -12.34
CA SER A 178 -5.17 8.49 -12.71
C SER A 178 -4.68 7.15 -13.27
N LEU A 179 -5.28 6.06 -12.82
CA LEU A 179 -5.03 4.68 -13.21
C LEU A 179 -6.37 3.98 -13.46
N ALA A 180 -6.34 2.78 -14.06
CA ALA A 180 -7.53 1.95 -14.24
C ALA A 180 -8.70 2.76 -14.82
N SER A 181 -8.49 3.42 -15.96
CA SER A 181 -9.50 4.27 -16.62
C SER A 181 -10.16 5.32 -15.71
N GLY A 182 -9.52 5.71 -14.60
CA GLY A 182 -10.03 6.68 -13.62
C GLY A 182 -10.74 6.08 -12.41
N ALA A 183 -10.76 4.74 -12.28
CA ALA A 183 -11.30 4.06 -11.11
C ALA A 183 -10.33 4.01 -9.92
N VAL A 184 -9.01 4.20 -10.16
CA VAL A 184 -7.96 4.26 -9.15
C VAL A 184 -7.16 5.53 -9.34
N PHE A 185 -6.76 6.18 -8.23
CA PHE A 185 -5.78 7.25 -8.24
C PHE A 185 -4.66 6.94 -7.24
N SER A 186 -3.40 7.10 -7.67
CA SER A 186 -2.32 7.29 -6.72
C SER A 186 -2.40 8.72 -6.19
N LEU A 187 -2.18 8.90 -4.88
CA LEU A 187 -2.46 10.17 -4.21
C LEU A 187 -1.41 11.26 -4.46
N GLY A 188 -0.16 10.87 -4.81
CA GLY A 188 0.94 11.81 -4.84
C GLY A 188 1.30 12.31 -3.43
N GLU A 189 1.94 13.47 -3.30
CA GLU A 189 2.31 14.04 -2.00
C GLU A 189 1.06 14.28 -1.13
N VAL A 190 1.01 13.61 0.03
CA VAL A 190 -0.11 13.70 0.98
C VAL A 190 0.04 14.94 1.85
N GLU A 191 -0.98 15.78 1.91
CA GLU A 191 -1.04 16.92 2.82
C GLU A 191 -1.14 16.45 4.27
N ARG A 192 -0.27 16.97 5.14
CA ARG A 192 -0.25 16.64 6.58
C ARG A 192 -0.95 17.72 7.38
N THR A 193 -2.11 17.40 7.92
CA THR A 193 -2.95 18.33 8.68
C THR A 193 -3.06 17.96 10.15
N THR A 194 -2.78 16.70 10.52
CA THR A 194 -2.79 16.27 11.93
C THR A 194 -1.57 16.80 12.68
N ASP A 195 -1.76 17.08 13.97
CA ASP A 195 -0.69 17.57 14.85
C ASP A 195 0.22 16.43 15.38
N PHE A 196 -0.14 15.17 15.13
CA PHE A 196 0.54 14.01 15.72
C PHE A 196 1.25 13.09 14.70
N GLU A 197 0.82 13.01 13.46
CA GLU A 197 1.47 12.20 12.42
C GLU A 197 2.67 12.95 11.85
N LYS A 198 3.83 12.85 12.51
CA LYS A 198 5.04 13.65 12.22
C LYS A 198 6.03 12.93 11.29
N GLY A 199 5.71 11.74 10.82
CA GLY A 199 6.62 10.91 10.01
C GLY A 199 7.67 10.20 10.87
N MET A 200 8.87 10.00 10.33
CA MET A 200 9.95 9.21 10.89
C MET A 200 11.14 10.11 11.30
N PRO A 201 11.29 10.48 12.59
CA PRO A 201 12.22 11.53 13.01
C PRO A 201 13.71 11.24 12.76
N ASN A 202 14.08 9.97 12.63
CA ASN A 202 15.45 9.54 12.39
C ASN A 202 15.77 9.27 10.91
N ALA A 203 14.80 9.52 10.01
CA ALA A 203 15.00 9.37 8.58
C ALA A 203 15.81 10.52 7.99
N LEU A 204 16.70 10.20 7.06
CA LEU A 204 17.53 11.13 6.32
C LEU A 204 17.43 10.86 4.81
N ILE A 205 17.47 11.93 4.02
CA ILE A 205 17.54 11.89 2.56
C ILE A 205 18.78 12.64 2.07
N GLU A 206 19.44 12.14 1.05
CA GLU A 206 20.61 12.80 0.46
C GLU A 206 20.19 13.69 -0.71
N ARG A 207 20.42 14.99 -0.58
CA ARG A 207 20.22 15.98 -1.65
C ARG A 207 21.53 16.74 -1.89
N GLN A 208 21.97 16.81 -3.13
CA GLN A 208 23.21 17.49 -3.53
C GLN A 208 24.44 17.05 -2.70
N GLY A 209 24.52 15.74 -2.41
CA GLY A 209 25.64 15.14 -1.65
C GLY A 209 25.62 15.40 -0.14
N LYS A 210 24.50 15.90 0.41
CA LYS A 210 24.33 16.14 1.85
C LYS A 210 23.08 15.45 2.37
N PHE A 211 23.22 14.81 3.55
CA PHE A 211 22.06 14.26 4.27
C PHE A 211 21.33 15.36 5.04
N GLU A 212 20.03 15.43 4.86
CA GLU A 212 19.11 16.29 5.59
C GLU A 212 17.93 15.45 6.15
N PRO A 213 17.16 15.96 7.13
CA PRO A 213 15.96 15.27 7.60
C PRO A 213 15.03 14.93 6.45
N ASP A 214 14.57 13.66 6.42
CA ASP A 214 13.61 13.19 5.41
C ASP A 214 12.19 13.27 5.93
N SER A 215 11.37 14.08 5.29
CA SER A 215 9.93 14.11 5.55
C SER A 215 9.18 13.01 4.82
N ILE A 216 9.86 12.19 4.00
CA ILE A 216 9.29 11.09 3.21
C ILE A 216 8.07 11.59 2.43
N LEU A 217 8.28 12.65 1.63
CA LEU A 217 7.21 13.29 0.85
C LEU A 217 6.67 12.40 -0.28
N ASP A 218 7.44 11.40 -0.67
CA ASP A 218 7.05 10.38 -1.63
C ASP A 218 6.05 9.36 -1.08
N ASP A 219 5.88 9.28 0.24
CA ASP A 219 4.94 8.34 0.85
C ASP A 219 3.50 8.69 0.49
N HIS A 220 2.90 7.82 -0.29
CA HIS A 220 1.52 7.94 -0.73
C HIS A 220 0.84 6.56 -0.85
N GLY A 221 -0.44 6.58 -1.16
CA GLY A 221 -1.25 5.39 -1.33
C GLY A 221 -2.18 5.49 -2.53
N LEU A 222 -3.13 4.59 -2.56
CA LEU A 222 -4.19 4.54 -3.57
C LEU A 222 -5.53 4.94 -2.98
N VAL A 223 -6.37 5.57 -3.80
CA VAL A 223 -7.77 5.83 -3.48
C VAL A 223 -8.68 5.33 -4.60
N MET A 224 -9.77 4.70 -4.20
CA MET A 224 -10.85 4.20 -5.05
C MET A 224 -12.19 4.55 -4.40
N ASN A 225 -13.28 4.51 -5.17
CA ASN A 225 -14.63 4.71 -4.66
C ASN A 225 -15.54 3.56 -5.09
N ILE A 226 -16.15 2.87 -4.14
CA ILE A 226 -17.12 1.82 -4.43
C ILE A 226 -18.52 2.42 -4.45
N LYS A 227 -19.26 2.15 -5.52
CA LYS A 227 -20.62 2.62 -5.72
C LYS A 227 -21.50 2.33 -4.50
N GLY A 228 -22.05 3.40 -3.90
CA GLY A 228 -22.91 3.34 -2.72
C GLY A 228 -22.22 3.01 -1.39
N LYS A 229 -20.94 2.55 -1.40
CA LYS A 229 -20.20 2.19 -0.17
C LYS A 229 -19.26 3.29 0.31
N GLY A 230 -18.52 3.96 -0.59
CA GLY A 230 -17.58 5.02 -0.26
C GLY A 230 -16.13 4.67 -0.60
N LEU A 231 -15.18 5.47 -0.06
CA LEU A 231 -13.75 5.35 -0.37
C LEU A 231 -13.13 4.07 0.19
N VAL A 232 -12.26 3.48 -0.62
CA VAL A 232 -11.23 2.52 -0.21
C VAL A 232 -9.90 3.25 -0.31
N VAL A 233 -9.18 3.33 0.82
CA VAL A 233 -7.85 3.97 0.90
C VAL A 233 -6.84 2.88 1.24
N ILE A 234 -5.81 2.74 0.40
CA ILE A 234 -4.73 1.77 0.60
C ILE A 234 -3.42 2.53 0.74
N THR A 235 -2.67 2.23 1.80
CA THR A 235 -1.36 2.84 2.08
C THR A 235 -0.23 1.84 1.86
N GLY A 236 0.98 2.33 1.55
CA GLY A 236 2.21 1.56 1.66
C GLY A 236 2.62 1.45 3.13
N CYS A 237 3.39 2.42 3.62
CA CYS A 237 3.75 2.55 5.03
C CYS A 237 2.96 3.62 5.80
N ALA A 238 2.36 4.58 5.12
CA ALA A 238 1.74 5.75 5.72
C ALA A 238 2.70 6.57 6.62
N HIS A 239 3.92 6.83 6.16
CA HIS A 239 4.82 7.78 6.83
C HIS A 239 4.25 9.20 6.85
N SER A 240 3.37 9.52 5.90
CA SER A 240 2.57 10.75 5.90
C SER A 240 1.47 10.77 6.97
N GLY A 241 1.19 9.61 7.57
CA GLY A 241 0.10 9.38 8.50
C GLY A 241 -1.12 8.77 7.81
N VAL A 242 -1.67 7.70 8.40
CA VAL A 242 -2.88 7.05 7.83
C VAL A 242 -4.10 7.97 7.91
N VAL A 243 -4.23 8.76 8.98
CA VAL A 243 -5.33 9.73 9.12
C VAL A 243 -5.17 10.86 8.12
N ASN A 244 -3.95 11.43 7.98
CA ASN A 244 -3.66 12.43 6.95
C ASN A 244 -3.98 11.91 5.54
N THR A 245 -3.63 10.66 5.24
CA THR A 245 -3.89 10.03 3.94
C THR A 245 -5.39 9.92 3.65
N VAL A 246 -6.17 9.49 4.65
CA VAL A 246 -7.64 9.40 4.52
C VAL A 246 -8.28 10.79 4.36
N GLU A 247 -7.88 11.77 5.17
CA GLU A 247 -8.43 13.11 5.08
C GLU A 247 -8.05 13.81 3.76
N TYR A 248 -6.82 13.57 3.28
CA TYR A 248 -6.40 14.04 1.96
C TYR A 248 -7.22 13.40 0.83
N ALA A 249 -7.44 12.08 0.91
CA ALA A 249 -8.30 11.37 -0.05
C ALA A 249 -9.73 11.95 -0.06
N ARG A 250 -10.33 12.20 1.12
CA ARG A 250 -11.64 12.86 1.23
C ARG A 250 -11.64 14.26 0.59
N LYS A 251 -10.58 15.04 0.86
CA LYS A 251 -10.43 16.41 0.34
C LYS A 251 -10.41 16.42 -1.18
N ILE A 252 -9.56 15.59 -1.81
CA ILE A 252 -9.37 15.64 -3.26
C ILE A 252 -10.46 14.92 -4.05
N THR A 253 -11.15 13.93 -3.46
CA THR A 253 -12.27 13.24 -4.13
C THR A 253 -13.61 13.91 -3.87
N GLY A 254 -13.77 14.57 -2.70
CA GLY A 254 -15.02 15.08 -2.20
C GLY A 254 -16.00 14.02 -1.71
N VAL A 255 -15.54 12.79 -1.57
CA VAL A 255 -16.30 11.69 -0.98
C VAL A 255 -15.90 11.57 0.48
N HIS A 256 -16.86 11.73 1.40
CA HIS A 256 -16.58 11.75 2.85
C HIS A 256 -16.70 10.38 3.51
N LYS A 257 -17.57 9.51 2.98
CA LYS A 257 -17.76 8.16 3.51
C LYS A 257 -16.56 7.28 3.15
N VAL A 258 -15.96 6.65 4.16
CA VAL A 258 -14.85 5.70 3.99
C VAL A 258 -15.38 4.30 4.24
N TYR A 259 -15.17 3.43 3.27
CA TYR A 259 -15.57 2.02 3.37
C TYR A 259 -14.45 1.16 3.95
N ALA A 260 -13.23 1.28 3.42
CA ALA A 260 -12.11 0.49 3.90
C ALA A 260 -10.81 1.32 3.97
N ILE A 261 -9.98 1.01 4.98
CA ILE A 261 -8.61 1.52 5.15
C ILE A 261 -7.71 0.30 5.29
N MET A 262 -6.71 0.15 4.39
CA MET A 262 -5.87 -1.04 4.29
C MET A 262 -4.41 -0.63 4.10
N GLY A 263 -3.47 -1.48 4.55
CA GLY A 263 -2.04 -1.29 4.36
C GLY A 263 -1.25 -1.07 5.63
N GLY A 264 -0.01 -0.58 5.51
CA GLY A 264 0.85 -0.22 6.63
C GLY A 264 0.46 1.14 7.23
N PHE A 265 0.49 1.24 8.57
CA PHE A 265 0.17 2.47 9.31
C PHE A 265 1.37 3.02 10.10
N HIS A 266 2.53 2.40 9.92
CA HIS A 266 3.81 2.75 10.55
C HIS A 266 3.72 3.07 12.06
N LEU A 267 3.05 2.22 12.81
CA LEU A 267 2.83 2.35 14.26
C LEU A 267 3.82 1.47 15.05
N THR A 268 5.11 1.56 14.73
CA THR A 268 6.17 0.70 15.27
C THR A 268 7.15 1.47 16.16
N GLY A 269 7.69 0.78 17.18
CA GLY A 269 8.65 1.35 18.12
C GLY A 269 8.04 1.89 19.42
N PRO A 270 8.85 2.07 20.48
CA PRO A 270 8.35 2.46 21.79
C PRO A 270 7.75 3.88 21.85
N GLU A 271 8.22 4.78 21.02
CA GLU A 271 7.70 6.16 20.89
C GLU A 271 6.31 6.20 20.22
N PHE A 272 5.92 5.15 19.52
CA PHE A 272 4.65 5.08 18.80
C PHE A 272 3.45 4.64 19.67
N LYS A 273 3.64 4.32 20.95
CA LYS A 273 2.53 3.89 21.80
C LYS A 273 1.43 4.95 21.91
N GLN A 274 1.79 6.22 22.16
CA GLN A 274 0.82 7.31 22.22
C GLN A 274 0.24 7.63 20.83
N LEU A 275 1.07 7.54 19.81
CA LEU A 275 0.64 7.69 18.42
C LEU A 275 -0.41 6.64 18.04
N THR A 276 -0.21 5.38 18.44
CA THR A 276 -1.15 4.28 18.18
C THR A 276 -2.54 4.59 18.76
N GLU A 277 -2.62 5.01 20.05
CA GLU A 277 -3.92 5.33 20.66
C GLU A 277 -4.61 6.50 19.95
N ARG A 278 -3.88 7.58 19.63
CA ARG A 278 -4.44 8.72 18.89
C ARG A 278 -4.91 8.33 17.51
N THR A 279 -4.13 7.52 16.79
CA THR A 279 -4.54 7.01 15.47
C THR A 279 -5.82 6.19 15.57
N ILE A 280 -5.94 5.31 16.57
CA ILE A 280 -7.16 4.52 16.79
C ILE A 280 -8.36 5.43 17.09
N ASP A 281 -8.20 6.45 17.92
CA ASP A 281 -9.27 7.40 18.24
C ASP A 281 -9.75 8.15 16.98
N GLU A 282 -8.86 8.54 16.08
CA GLU A 282 -9.23 9.17 14.81
C GLU A 282 -9.86 8.16 13.83
N LEU A 283 -9.33 6.92 13.73
CA LEU A 283 -9.95 5.86 12.93
C LEU A 283 -11.37 5.54 13.40
N GLN A 284 -11.61 5.59 14.72
CA GLN A 284 -12.95 5.44 15.30
C GLN A 284 -13.89 6.57 14.88
N LYS A 285 -13.41 7.82 14.82
CA LYS A 285 -14.20 8.96 14.33
C LYS A 285 -14.46 8.89 12.82
N ILE A 286 -13.48 8.44 12.04
CA ILE A 286 -13.65 8.19 10.59
C ILE A 286 -14.73 7.14 10.37
N ASN A 287 -14.80 6.14 11.25
CA ASN A 287 -15.78 5.05 11.29
C ASN A 287 -15.88 4.29 9.95
N PRO A 288 -14.78 3.73 9.43
CA PRO A 288 -14.82 2.90 8.24
C PRO A 288 -15.54 1.57 8.52
N THR A 289 -16.05 0.92 7.49
CA THR A 289 -16.64 -0.42 7.61
C THR A 289 -15.58 -1.49 7.83
N MET A 290 -14.37 -1.27 7.30
CA MET A 290 -13.27 -2.24 7.37
C MET A 290 -11.93 -1.54 7.61
N ILE A 291 -11.11 -2.14 8.49
CA ILE A 291 -9.71 -1.74 8.73
C ILE A 291 -8.85 -3.00 8.63
N VAL A 292 -7.86 -2.96 7.74
CA VAL A 292 -6.93 -4.08 7.50
C VAL A 292 -5.50 -3.57 7.70
N PRO A 293 -5.01 -3.49 8.96
CA PRO A 293 -3.66 -3.07 9.23
C PRO A 293 -2.65 -4.17 8.89
N MET A 294 -1.59 -3.80 8.19
CA MET A 294 -0.59 -4.72 7.63
C MET A 294 0.82 -4.22 7.91
N HIS A 295 1.81 -4.98 7.50
CA HIS A 295 3.19 -4.60 7.27
C HIS A 295 3.82 -3.85 8.46
N CYS A 296 4.21 -2.58 8.27
CA CYS A 296 4.86 -1.75 9.29
C CYS A 296 3.94 -1.24 10.41
N THR A 297 2.67 -1.65 10.45
CA THR A 297 1.76 -1.34 11.57
C THR A 297 2.24 -1.97 12.88
N CYS A 298 3.05 -3.01 12.80
CA CYS A 298 3.57 -3.88 13.85
C CYS A 298 2.49 -4.64 14.64
N TRP A 299 2.89 -5.79 15.17
CA TRP A 299 1.99 -6.71 15.88
C TRP A 299 1.26 -6.10 17.07
N ALA A 300 1.97 -5.28 17.87
CA ALA A 300 1.38 -4.66 19.05
C ALA A 300 0.27 -3.66 18.69
N ALA A 301 0.46 -2.86 17.64
CA ALA A 301 -0.54 -1.93 17.15
C ALA A 301 -1.71 -2.64 16.46
N ILE A 302 -1.44 -3.71 15.68
CA ILE A 302 -2.49 -4.55 15.07
C ILE A 302 -3.41 -5.13 16.14
N ASN A 303 -2.86 -5.74 17.20
CA ASN A 303 -3.65 -6.27 18.31
C ASN A 303 -4.46 -5.18 19.01
N ARG A 304 -3.86 -4.00 19.20
CA ARG A 304 -4.55 -2.89 19.86
C ARG A 304 -5.71 -2.35 19.01
N ILE A 305 -5.55 -2.30 17.68
CA ILE A 305 -6.65 -1.97 16.75
C ILE A 305 -7.75 -3.03 16.83
N ALA A 306 -7.39 -4.32 16.85
CA ALA A 306 -8.35 -5.42 16.96
C ALA A 306 -9.17 -5.36 18.27
N GLU A 307 -8.54 -5.00 19.39
CA GLU A 307 -9.23 -4.82 20.67
C GLU A 307 -10.19 -3.64 20.69
N ARG A 308 -9.77 -2.50 20.08
CA ARG A 308 -10.51 -1.24 20.13
C ARG A 308 -11.60 -1.13 19.07
N LEU A 309 -11.41 -1.79 17.93
CA LEU A 309 -12.28 -1.71 16.75
C LEU A 309 -12.61 -3.11 16.21
N PRO A 310 -13.15 -4.02 17.05
CA PRO A 310 -13.32 -5.44 16.68
C PRO A 310 -14.26 -5.65 15.49
N ASP A 311 -15.29 -4.81 15.35
CA ASP A 311 -16.27 -4.95 14.26
C ASP A 311 -15.68 -4.56 12.89
N GLN A 312 -14.77 -3.59 12.88
CA GLN A 312 -14.10 -3.08 11.67
C GLN A 312 -12.85 -3.86 11.32
N PHE A 313 -12.16 -4.40 12.31
CA PHE A 313 -10.87 -5.07 12.13
C PHE A 313 -10.98 -6.34 11.29
N ARG A 314 -10.03 -6.52 10.37
CA ARG A 314 -9.81 -7.80 9.67
C ARG A 314 -8.32 -8.13 9.70
N LEU A 315 -8.02 -9.36 10.11
CA LEU A 315 -6.63 -9.85 10.10
C LEU A 315 -6.20 -10.13 8.68
N ASN A 316 -5.04 -9.59 8.29
CA ASN A 316 -4.39 -9.93 7.04
C ASN A 316 -3.49 -11.16 7.17
N SER A 317 -3.27 -11.84 6.06
CA SER A 317 -2.27 -12.89 5.86
C SER A 317 -1.93 -12.95 4.37
N VAL A 318 -0.71 -13.31 4.03
CA VAL A 318 -0.32 -13.52 2.63
C VAL A 318 -1.29 -14.49 1.95
N GLY A 319 -1.70 -14.20 0.72
CA GLY A 319 -2.70 -14.96 -0.03
C GLY A 319 -4.16 -14.62 0.32
N THR A 320 -4.41 -13.62 1.18
CA THR A 320 -5.78 -13.16 1.45
C THR A 320 -6.26 -12.22 0.35
N THR A 321 -7.47 -12.46 -0.14
CA THR A 321 -8.21 -11.56 -1.03
C THR A 321 -9.41 -10.96 -0.28
N PHE A 322 -9.48 -9.65 -0.25
CA PHE A 322 -10.61 -8.87 0.24
C PHE A 322 -11.45 -8.42 -0.97
N SER A 323 -12.70 -8.91 -1.06
CA SER A 323 -13.69 -8.49 -2.06
C SER A 323 -14.60 -7.44 -1.44
N LEU A 324 -14.57 -6.21 -1.93
CA LEU A 324 -15.20 -5.03 -1.35
C LEU A 324 -16.40 -4.56 -2.19
#